data_fe9278c1a885e6f639e9811ac7d9a0de
#
_entry.id   fe9278c1a885e6f639e9811ac7d9a0de
#
_cell.length_a   1.000
_cell.length_b   1.000
_cell.length_c   1.000
_cell.angle_alpha   90.00
_cell.angle_beta   90.00
_cell.angle_gamma   90.00
#
_symmetry.space_group_name_H-M   'P 1'
#
loop_
_entity.id
_entity.type
_entity.pdbx_description
1 polymer ?
#
loop_
_entity_poly.entity_id
_entity_poly.type
_entity_poly.pdbx_seq_one_letter_code
_entity_poly.pdbx_strand_id
1 'polypeptide(L)'
;LLPQLLTHSIGKLGVPVFVFISGWYGLKYRKERFWEMVGMCIFYALISCIGCQLLYGQVRFLELPFSINLWWFMAAYLSIYLLSPGINHFIDTCDKWQVLLAVLTITYISFGDYFVKSANIGGLFQMFSMYLSARWIKLYLKKWIDKWWFLLLISLIIFRAGLIIGGHYTGHLGILPYLNSYVNPLTTLMSACIFIGCSKLSFNSTTINWLSASSLAVYLCSESPFGQMFFDSWFPHIEWNFLHFIIGAIAVYFCITIIDQIRKSITHNLIVNKLK
;
A
#
# COMPACT_ATOMS: atom_id res chain seq x y z
N LEU A 1 -2.92 22.25 -10.95
CA LEU A 1 -2.05 21.78 -9.86
C LEU A 1 -2.85 21.36 -8.62
N LEU A 2 -3.73 22.19 -8.06
CA LEU A 2 -4.49 21.91 -6.83
C LEU A 2 -5.38 20.65 -6.92
N PRO A 3 -6.21 20.44 -7.97
CA PRO A 3 -6.99 19.21 -8.12
C PRO A 3 -6.11 17.95 -8.16
N GLN A 4 -4.95 18.01 -8.81
CA GLN A 4 -3.99 16.92 -8.87
C GLN A 4 -3.39 16.59 -7.50
N LEU A 5 -3.09 17.58 -6.67
CA LEU A 5 -2.60 17.40 -5.31
C LEU A 5 -3.66 16.71 -4.42
N LEU A 6 -4.92 17.07 -4.56
CA LEU A 6 -6.02 16.49 -3.80
C LEU A 6 -6.30 15.03 -4.23
N THR A 7 -6.32 14.75 -5.54
CA THR A 7 -6.52 13.38 -6.04
C THR A 7 -5.34 12.47 -5.69
N HIS A 8 -4.11 12.96 -5.80
CA HIS A 8 -2.92 12.22 -5.37
C HIS A 8 -2.97 11.87 -3.88
N SER A 9 -3.49 12.79 -3.07
CA SER A 9 -3.67 12.59 -1.63
C SER A 9 -4.59 11.41 -1.30
N ILE A 10 -5.66 11.21 -2.07
CA ILE A 10 -6.60 10.09 -1.90
C ILE A 10 -5.97 8.77 -2.40
N GLY A 11 -5.29 8.80 -3.55
CA GLY A 11 -4.62 7.62 -4.11
C GLY A 11 -3.59 6.99 -3.18
N LYS A 12 -2.95 7.80 -2.33
CA LYS A 12 -1.97 7.32 -1.34
C LYS A 12 -2.58 6.55 -0.15
N LEU A 13 -3.90 6.40 -0.05
CA LEU A 13 -4.53 5.68 1.07
C LEU A 13 -4.58 4.16 0.87
N GLY A 14 -4.43 3.65 -0.35
CA GLY A 14 -4.58 2.22 -0.65
C GLY A 14 -3.59 1.33 0.10
N VAL A 15 -2.29 1.63 0.01
CA VAL A 15 -1.23 0.87 0.68
C VAL A 15 -1.36 0.93 2.21
N PRO A 16 -1.55 2.09 2.84
CA PRO A 16 -1.81 2.19 4.28
C PRO A 16 -3.02 1.40 4.76
N VAL A 17 -4.13 1.42 4.03
CA VAL A 17 -5.32 0.62 4.37
C VAL A 17 -4.98 -0.87 4.35
N PHE A 18 -4.22 -1.35 3.36
CA PHE A 18 -3.81 -2.75 3.26
C PHE A 18 -2.96 -3.19 4.47
N VAL A 19 -1.99 -2.36 4.88
CA VAL A 19 -1.17 -2.64 6.07
C VAL A 19 -2.02 -2.58 7.33
N PHE A 20 -2.95 -1.63 7.41
CA PHE A 20 -3.86 -1.50 8.54
C PHE A 20 -4.75 -2.75 8.70
N ILE A 21 -5.31 -3.28 7.61
CA ILE A 21 -6.05 -4.55 7.59
C ILE A 21 -5.16 -5.68 8.17
N SER A 22 -3.93 -5.77 7.69
CA SER A 22 -2.98 -6.79 8.12
C SER A 22 -2.68 -6.72 9.62
N GLY A 23 -2.47 -5.49 10.14
CA GLY A 23 -2.29 -5.25 11.58
C GLY A 23 -3.54 -5.54 12.39
N TRP A 24 -4.72 -5.15 11.90
CA TRP A 24 -5.99 -5.37 12.60
C TRP A 24 -6.28 -6.85 12.86
N TYR A 25 -6.06 -7.71 11.85
CA TYR A 25 -6.29 -9.15 11.99
C TYR A 25 -5.09 -9.88 12.60
N GLY A 26 -3.90 -9.30 12.56
CA GLY A 26 -2.65 -9.92 12.98
C GLY A 26 -2.17 -10.95 11.95
N LEU A 27 -1.00 -10.69 11.39
CA LEU A 27 -0.38 -11.63 10.45
C LEU A 27 0.07 -12.89 11.18
N LYS A 28 -0.29 -14.05 10.62
CA LYS A 28 0.24 -15.34 11.06
C LYS A 28 1.26 -15.81 10.05
N TYR A 29 2.53 -15.86 10.45
CA TYR A 29 3.59 -16.33 9.59
C TYR A 29 3.36 -17.78 9.17
N ARG A 30 3.43 -18.02 7.86
CA ARG A 30 3.41 -19.34 7.23
C ARG A 30 4.48 -19.34 6.14
N LYS A 31 5.40 -20.30 6.20
CA LYS A 31 6.53 -20.41 5.27
C LYS A 31 6.08 -20.48 3.81
N GLU A 32 5.02 -21.27 3.54
CA GLU A 32 4.46 -21.45 2.20
C GLU A 32 3.97 -20.12 1.64
N ARG A 33 3.26 -19.35 2.45
CA ARG A 33 2.71 -18.03 2.06
C ARG A 33 3.82 -17.01 1.80
N PHE A 34 4.89 -17.05 2.60
CA PHE A 34 6.05 -16.20 2.38
C PHE A 34 6.67 -16.47 1.01
N TRP A 35 6.94 -17.73 0.69
CA TRP A 35 7.53 -18.12 -0.60
C TRP A 35 6.59 -17.90 -1.77
N GLU A 36 5.27 -18.02 -1.57
CA GLU A 36 4.27 -17.65 -2.58
C GLU A 36 4.37 -16.15 -2.94
N MET A 37 4.48 -15.27 -1.94
CA MET A 37 4.65 -13.83 -2.17
C MET A 37 5.98 -13.51 -2.86
N VAL A 38 7.07 -14.14 -2.44
CA VAL A 38 8.38 -13.99 -3.09
C VAL A 38 8.32 -14.46 -4.54
N GLY A 39 7.74 -15.62 -4.80
CA GLY A 39 7.56 -16.16 -6.14
C GLY A 39 6.71 -15.24 -7.04
N MET A 40 5.69 -14.60 -6.46
CA MET A 40 4.89 -13.60 -7.17
C MET A 40 5.72 -12.37 -7.55
N CYS A 41 6.58 -11.87 -6.66
CA CYS A 41 7.49 -10.77 -6.97
C CYS A 41 8.44 -11.15 -8.11
N ILE A 42 9.03 -12.34 -8.06
CA ILE A 42 9.93 -12.83 -9.12
C ILE A 42 9.18 -12.92 -10.46
N PHE A 43 7.98 -13.47 -10.47
CA PHE A 43 7.16 -13.61 -11.68
C PHE A 43 6.89 -12.25 -12.34
N TYR A 44 6.44 -11.26 -11.57
CA TYR A 44 6.15 -9.92 -12.11
C TYR A 44 7.41 -9.15 -12.49
N ALA A 45 8.54 -9.39 -11.82
CA ALA A 45 9.83 -8.85 -12.24
C ALA A 45 10.26 -9.38 -13.62
N LEU A 46 10.11 -10.68 -13.84
CA LEU A 46 10.41 -11.30 -15.14
C LEU A 46 9.51 -10.76 -16.24
N ILE A 47 8.20 -10.64 -16.01
CA ILE A 47 7.27 -10.03 -16.96
C ILE A 47 7.68 -8.58 -17.26
N SER A 48 8.03 -7.81 -16.24
CA SER A 48 8.48 -6.43 -16.42
C SER A 48 9.75 -6.35 -17.27
N CYS A 49 10.75 -7.19 -17.00
CA CYS A 49 11.99 -7.23 -17.79
C CYS A 49 11.72 -7.62 -19.26
N ILE A 50 10.88 -8.64 -19.49
CA ILE A 50 10.51 -9.07 -20.84
C ILE A 50 9.76 -7.94 -21.57
N GLY A 51 8.78 -7.31 -20.90
CA GLY A 51 8.03 -6.19 -21.46
C GLY A 51 8.91 -5.00 -21.84
N CYS A 52 9.84 -4.61 -20.96
CA CYS A 52 10.80 -3.55 -21.23
C CYS A 52 11.69 -3.89 -22.44
N GLN A 53 12.17 -5.13 -22.53
CA GLN A 53 12.99 -5.55 -23.67
C GLN A 53 12.20 -5.54 -24.98
N LEU A 54 10.98 -6.10 -24.99
CA LEU A 54 10.20 -6.24 -26.22
C LEU A 54 9.67 -4.91 -26.76
N LEU A 55 9.23 -4.01 -25.90
CA LEU A 55 8.60 -2.76 -26.33
C LEU A 55 9.55 -1.57 -26.37
N TYR A 56 10.61 -1.56 -25.56
CA TYR A 56 11.50 -0.41 -25.43
C TYR A 56 12.98 -0.74 -25.73
N GLY A 57 13.32 -2.02 -26.02
CA GLY A 57 14.69 -2.45 -26.29
C GLY A 57 15.65 -2.30 -25.10
N GLN A 58 15.14 -2.15 -23.89
CA GLN A 58 15.92 -1.93 -22.68
C GLN A 58 15.72 -3.05 -21.67
N VAL A 59 16.80 -3.66 -21.20
CA VAL A 59 16.78 -4.63 -20.11
C VAL A 59 17.28 -3.96 -18.84
N ARG A 60 16.40 -3.85 -17.83
CA ARG A 60 16.74 -3.28 -16.54
C ARG A 60 16.90 -4.38 -15.47
N PHE A 61 17.94 -5.21 -15.62
CA PHE A 61 18.24 -6.31 -14.70
C PHE A 61 18.52 -5.86 -13.26
N LEU A 62 18.98 -4.61 -13.08
CA LEU A 62 19.28 -4.04 -11.75
C LEU A 62 18.02 -3.70 -10.95
N GLU A 63 16.85 -3.74 -11.56
CA GLU A 63 15.57 -3.49 -10.91
C GLU A 63 14.90 -4.81 -10.47
N LEU A 64 15.72 -5.81 -10.10
CA LEU A 64 15.24 -7.09 -9.55
C LEU A 64 14.38 -6.91 -8.29
N PRO A 65 13.52 -7.88 -7.98
CA PRO A 65 12.37 -7.77 -7.08
C PRO A 65 12.65 -7.33 -5.64
N PHE A 66 13.90 -7.19 -5.29
CA PHE A 66 14.32 -6.73 -3.96
C PHE A 66 14.92 -5.32 -3.96
N SER A 67 14.85 -4.60 -5.08
CA SER A 67 15.21 -3.19 -5.08
C SER A 67 14.21 -2.41 -4.21
N ILE A 68 14.69 -1.88 -3.09
CA ILE A 68 13.92 -1.01 -2.18
C ILE A 68 13.31 0.17 -2.93
N ASN A 69 13.93 0.62 -4.01
CA ASN A 69 13.48 1.76 -4.81
C ASN A 69 12.28 1.43 -5.71
N LEU A 70 12.10 0.16 -6.12
CA LEU A 70 11.04 -0.20 -7.05
C LEU A 70 9.78 -0.68 -6.35
N TRP A 71 9.92 -1.66 -5.47
CA TRP A 71 8.81 -2.25 -4.71
C TRP A 71 9.03 -2.12 -3.20
N TRP A 72 9.36 -0.89 -2.79
CA TRP A 72 9.61 -0.57 -1.38
C TRP A 72 8.52 -1.11 -0.44
N PHE A 73 7.25 -1.05 -0.89
CA PHE A 73 6.14 -1.57 -0.11
C PHE A 73 6.22 -3.09 0.05
N MET A 74 6.58 -3.85 -1.00
CA MET A 74 6.73 -5.31 -0.87
C MET A 74 7.87 -5.69 0.05
N ALA A 75 9.02 -5.00 -0.04
CA ALA A 75 10.13 -5.20 0.88
C ALA A 75 9.70 -4.95 2.33
N ALA A 76 9.00 -3.84 2.58
CA ALA A 76 8.45 -3.52 3.90
C ALA A 76 7.42 -4.56 4.36
N TYR A 77 6.52 -4.97 3.49
CA TYR A 77 5.46 -5.93 3.82
C TYR A 77 6.02 -7.33 4.11
N LEU A 78 6.97 -7.82 3.30
CA LEU A 78 7.65 -9.11 3.54
C LEU A 78 8.44 -9.08 4.86
N SER A 79 9.06 -7.95 5.18
CA SER A 79 9.76 -7.77 6.47
C SER A 79 8.78 -7.86 7.65
N ILE A 80 7.64 -7.15 7.58
CA ILE A 80 6.59 -7.23 8.60
C ILE A 80 6.04 -8.65 8.70
N TYR A 81 5.80 -9.31 7.56
CA TYR A 81 5.28 -10.66 7.53
C TYR A 81 6.24 -11.66 8.19
N LEU A 82 7.54 -11.56 7.88
CA LEU A 82 8.58 -12.40 8.47
C LEU A 82 8.72 -12.18 9.98
N LEU A 83 8.67 -10.92 10.41
CA LEU A 83 8.81 -10.52 11.81
C LEU A 83 7.50 -10.59 12.60
N SER A 84 6.38 -10.89 11.95
CA SER A 84 5.05 -10.87 12.56
C SER A 84 4.92 -11.74 13.84
N PRO A 85 5.59 -12.91 13.98
CA PRO A 85 5.52 -13.65 15.24
C PRO A 85 6.09 -12.86 16.42
N GLY A 86 7.25 -12.21 16.24
CA GLY A 86 7.88 -11.38 17.28
C GLY A 86 7.09 -10.12 17.56
N ILE A 87 6.57 -9.45 16.53
CA ILE A 87 5.74 -8.25 16.67
C ILE A 87 4.44 -8.57 17.43
N ASN A 88 3.77 -9.66 17.07
CA ASN A 88 2.55 -10.08 17.75
C ASN A 88 2.83 -10.46 19.22
N HIS A 89 3.92 -11.20 19.47
CA HIS A 89 4.34 -11.52 20.84
C HIS A 89 4.60 -10.25 21.67
N PHE A 90 5.32 -9.27 21.12
CA PHE A 90 5.52 -7.98 21.76
C PHE A 90 4.20 -7.29 22.13
N ILE A 91 3.22 -7.26 21.21
CA ILE A 91 1.91 -6.64 21.44
C ILE A 91 1.13 -7.37 22.54
N ASP A 92 1.21 -8.72 22.55
CA ASP A 92 0.44 -9.56 23.48
C ASP A 92 1.06 -9.59 24.90
N THR A 93 2.36 -9.28 25.05
CA THR A 93 3.07 -9.30 26.35
C THR A 93 3.26 -7.92 26.96
N CYS A 94 3.31 -6.85 26.16
CA CYS A 94 3.52 -5.49 26.63
C CYS A 94 2.21 -4.81 27.03
N ASP A 95 2.32 -3.83 27.96
CA ASP A 95 1.17 -3.01 28.32
C ASP A 95 0.81 -2.00 27.21
N LYS A 96 -0.40 -1.41 27.33
CA LYS A 96 -0.93 -0.46 26.35
C LYS A 96 -0.04 0.75 26.09
N TRP A 97 0.70 1.19 27.12
CA TRP A 97 1.55 2.39 27.04
C TRP A 97 2.88 2.08 26.36
N GLN A 98 3.44 0.88 26.60
CA GLN A 98 4.65 0.42 25.92
C GLN A 98 4.41 0.27 24.42
N VAL A 99 3.26 -0.34 24.02
CA VAL A 99 2.92 -0.44 22.60
C VAL A 99 2.66 0.92 21.97
N LEU A 100 1.97 1.84 22.69
CA LEU A 100 1.76 3.20 22.21
C LEU A 100 3.09 3.96 22.05
N LEU A 101 4.00 3.85 23.03
CA LEU A 101 5.31 4.46 22.94
C LEU A 101 6.10 3.93 21.75
N ALA A 102 6.06 2.62 21.49
CA ALA A 102 6.68 2.05 20.31
C ALA A 102 6.09 2.63 19.01
N VAL A 103 4.77 2.77 18.91
CA VAL A 103 4.10 3.41 17.76
C VAL A 103 4.61 4.84 17.58
N LEU A 104 4.63 5.63 18.65
CA LEU A 104 5.04 7.04 18.58
C LEU A 104 6.53 7.18 18.23
N THR A 105 7.39 6.35 18.83
CA THR A 105 8.83 6.36 18.56
C THR A 105 9.13 5.98 17.11
N ILE A 106 8.51 4.90 16.59
CA ILE A 106 8.72 4.46 15.22
C ILE A 106 8.17 5.50 14.23
N THR A 107 7.02 6.11 14.54
CA THR A 107 6.46 7.21 13.72
C THR A 107 7.40 8.42 13.72
N TYR A 108 7.99 8.78 14.87
CA TYR A 108 8.94 9.87 14.97
C TYR A 108 10.23 9.60 14.17
N ILE A 109 10.77 8.38 14.23
CA ILE A 109 11.93 7.97 13.41
C ILE A 109 11.59 8.07 11.93
N SER A 110 10.43 7.59 11.53
CA SER A 110 9.96 7.66 10.15
C SER A 110 9.82 9.11 9.66
N PHE A 111 9.30 10.00 10.52
CA PHE A 111 9.20 11.43 10.26
C PHE A 111 10.59 12.07 10.10
N GLY A 112 11.51 11.78 11.00
CA GLY A 112 12.88 12.30 10.95
C GLY A 112 13.62 11.88 9.69
N ASP A 113 13.55 10.60 9.29
CA ASP A 113 14.16 10.09 8.08
C ASP A 113 13.60 10.76 6.80
N TYR A 114 12.31 11.06 6.78
CA TYR A 114 11.68 11.75 5.66
C TYR A 114 12.27 13.16 5.44
N PHE A 115 12.48 13.92 6.50
CA PHE A 115 13.01 15.29 6.41
C PHE A 115 14.52 15.35 6.23
N VAL A 116 15.25 14.47 6.88
CA VAL A 116 16.72 14.43 6.82
C VAL A 116 17.21 13.64 5.58
N LYS A 117 16.36 12.79 5.00
CA LYS A 117 16.68 11.90 3.86
C LYS A 117 17.95 11.08 4.11
N SER A 118 18.14 10.61 5.34
CA SER A 118 19.38 9.97 5.77
C SER A 118 19.56 8.57 5.19
N ALA A 119 18.53 7.72 5.26
CA ALA A 119 18.62 6.32 4.87
C ALA A 119 17.53 5.86 3.90
N ASN A 120 16.52 6.70 3.60
CA ASN A 120 15.34 6.36 2.78
C ASN A 120 14.54 5.16 3.31
N ILE A 121 14.59 4.89 4.60
CA ILE A 121 13.91 3.78 5.26
C ILE A 121 12.63 4.20 5.99
N GLY A 122 12.29 5.50 5.97
CA GLY A 122 11.11 6.06 6.64
C GLY A 122 9.81 5.35 6.23
N GLY A 123 9.68 4.94 4.99
CA GLY A 123 8.54 4.16 4.52
C GLY A 123 8.40 2.80 5.21
N LEU A 124 9.51 2.10 5.43
CA LEU A 124 9.53 0.83 6.16
C LEU A 124 9.06 1.01 7.61
N PHE A 125 9.67 1.97 8.33
CA PHE A 125 9.27 2.28 9.72
C PHE A 125 7.81 2.71 9.80
N GLN A 126 7.31 3.49 8.83
CA GLN A 126 5.92 3.88 8.81
C GLN A 126 4.98 2.68 8.66
N MET A 127 5.31 1.69 7.82
CA MET A 127 4.52 0.47 7.70
C MET A 127 4.49 -0.32 9.01
N PHE A 128 5.61 -0.41 9.73
CA PHE A 128 5.64 -1.01 11.07
C PHE A 128 4.76 -0.24 12.06
N SER A 129 4.86 1.09 12.06
CA SER A 129 4.01 1.94 12.91
C SER A 129 2.53 1.74 12.61
N MET A 130 2.14 1.65 11.32
CA MET A 130 0.76 1.39 10.90
C MET A 130 0.25 0.02 11.38
N TYR A 131 1.09 -1.01 11.27
CA TYR A 131 0.75 -2.35 11.75
C TYR A 131 0.49 -2.37 13.26
N LEU A 132 1.40 -1.78 14.03
CA LEU A 132 1.28 -1.64 15.50
C LEU A 132 0.05 -0.79 15.88
N SER A 133 -0.14 0.34 15.18
CA SER A 133 -1.29 1.23 15.39
C SER A 133 -2.62 0.51 15.19
N ALA A 134 -2.73 -0.31 14.14
CA ALA A 134 -3.93 -1.08 13.86
C ALA A 134 -4.28 -2.05 14.99
N ARG A 135 -3.28 -2.76 15.53
CA ARG A 135 -3.47 -3.66 16.69
C ARG A 135 -3.84 -2.87 17.93
N TRP A 136 -3.12 -1.78 18.21
CA TRP A 136 -3.37 -0.94 19.39
C TRP A 136 -4.77 -0.34 19.36
N ILE A 137 -5.21 0.21 18.22
CA ILE A 137 -6.56 0.76 18.04
C ILE A 137 -7.61 -0.34 18.24
N LYS A 138 -7.38 -1.53 17.69
CA LYS A 138 -8.30 -2.68 17.87
C LYS A 138 -8.48 -3.05 19.34
N LEU A 139 -7.38 -3.09 20.08
CA LEU A 139 -7.40 -3.55 21.47
C LEU A 139 -7.98 -2.49 22.43
N TYR A 140 -7.66 -1.21 22.21
CA TYR A 140 -7.92 -0.17 23.20
C TYR A 140 -8.89 0.92 22.77
N LEU A 141 -9.03 1.21 21.47
CA LEU A 141 -9.87 2.29 20.96
C LEU A 141 -11.04 1.81 20.10
N LYS A 142 -11.23 0.49 19.89
CA LYS A 142 -12.24 -0.05 18.98
C LYS A 142 -13.62 0.56 19.19
N LYS A 143 -14.14 0.56 20.42
CA LYS A 143 -15.47 1.09 20.73
C LYS A 143 -15.63 2.57 20.39
N TRP A 144 -14.59 3.34 20.62
CA TRP A 144 -14.59 4.78 20.37
C TRP A 144 -14.55 5.07 18.86
N ILE A 145 -13.63 4.45 18.13
CA ILE A 145 -13.50 4.66 16.68
C ILE A 145 -14.70 4.10 15.92
N ASP A 146 -15.29 3.00 16.34
CA ASP A 146 -16.54 2.44 15.78
C ASP A 146 -17.71 3.44 15.85
N LYS A 147 -17.73 4.29 16.88
CA LYS A 147 -18.75 5.32 17.04
C LYS A 147 -18.47 6.56 16.19
N TRP A 148 -17.21 6.99 16.11
CA TRP A 148 -16.84 8.30 15.59
C TRP A 148 -16.09 8.27 14.25
N TRP A 149 -15.87 7.11 13.65
CA TRP A 149 -15.05 6.92 12.45
C TRP A 149 -15.42 7.87 11.29
N PHE A 150 -16.73 8.09 11.06
CA PHE A 150 -17.20 8.89 9.93
C PHE A 150 -16.91 10.39 10.13
N LEU A 151 -17.24 10.90 11.33
CA LEU A 151 -16.94 12.30 11.67
C LEU A 151 -15.42 12.54 11.71
N LEU A 152 -14.67 11.59 12.26
CA LEU A 152 -13.21 11.66 12.28
C LEU A 152 -12.63 11.66 10.86
N LEU A 153 -13.13 10.78 9.98
CA LEU A 153 -12.69 10.75 8.57
C LEU A 153 -12.94 12.06 7.86
N ILE A 154 -14.15 12.61 7.96
CA ILE A 154 -14.49 13.91 7.35
C ILE A 154 -13.61 15.02 7.92
N SER A 155 -13.43 15.08 9.24
CA SER A 155 -12.57 16.07 9.89
C SER A 155 -11.13 16.00 9.40
N LEU A 156 -10.58 14.78 9.27
CA LEU A 156 -9.22 14.56 8.76
C LEU A 156 -9.07 14.94 7.29
N ILE A 157 -10.09 14.66 6.46
CA ILE A 157 -10.10 15.05 5.04
C ILE A 157 -10.11 16.58 4.94
N ILE A 158 -11.00 17.26 5.67
CA ILE A 158 -11.11 18.73 5.66
C ILE A 158 -9.82 19.36 6.18
N PHE A 159 -9.28 18.86 7.28
CA PHE A 159 -8.02 19.34 7.86
C PHE A 159 -6.86 19.19 6.89
N ARG A 160 -6.70 18.01 6.27
CA ARG A 160 -5.64 17.75 5.29
C ARG A 160 -5.80 18.61 4.04
N ALA A 161 -7.03 18.75 3.53
CA ALA A 161 -7.32 19.62 2.40
C ALA A 161 -7.00 21.09 2.73
N GLY A 162 -7.36 21.54 3.94
CA GLY A 162 -7.03 22.87 4.43
C GLY A 162 -5.53 23.14 4.50
N LEU A 163 -4.74 22.15 4.96
CA LEU A 163 -3.28 22.26 4.98
C LEU A 163 -2.69 22.32 3.55
N ILE A 164 -3.21 21.53 2.61
CA ILE A 164 -2.77 21.54 1.21
C ILE A 164 -3.09 22.89 0.56
N ILE A 165 -4.31 23.37 0.74
CA ILE A 165 -4.77 24.65 0.20
C ILE A 165 -3.97 25.80 0.83
N GLY A 166 -3.86 25.82 2.15
CA GLY A 166 -3.08 26.83 2.89
C GLY A 166 -1.63 26.87 2.45
N GLY A 167 -0.95 25.69 2.39
CA GLY A 167 0.44 25.59 1.92
C GLY A 167 0.64 26.06 0.48
N HIS A 168 -0.37 25.83 -0.38
CA HIS A 168 -0.34 26.30 -1.77
C HIS A 168 -0.43 27.83 -1.85
N TYR A 169 -1.37 28.45 -1.14
CA TYR A 169 -1.58 29.90 -1.19
C TYR A 169 -0.54 30.72 -0.41
N THR A 170 0.05 30.14 0.65
CA THR A 170 1.11 30.81 1.43
C THR A 170 2.51 30.62 0.86
N GLY A 171 2.64 29.85 -0.23
CA GLY A 171 3.95 29.56 -0.84
C GLY A 171 4.81 28.54 -0.08
N HIS A 172 4.28 27.92 0.99
CA HIS A 172 4.98 26.87 1.76
C HIS A 172 4.90 25.52 1.04
N LEU A 173 5.42 25.46 -0.17
CA LEU A 173 5.32 24.28 -1.05
C LEU A 173 6.08 23.06 -0.50
N GLY A 174 7.08 23.26 0.38
CA GLY A 174 7.87 22.18 0.96
C GLY A 174 7.09 21.21 1.85
N ILE A 175 5.94 21.63 2.42
CA ILE A 175 5.10 20.75 3.24
C ILE A 175 4.18 19.83 2.41
N LEU A 176 3.90 20.18 1.16
CA LEU A 176 2.93 19.46 0.31
C LEU A 176 3.37 18.02 0.01
N PRO A 177 4.64 17.71 -0.35
CA PRO A 177 5.10 16.34 -0.52
C PRO A 177 4.93 15.51 0.74
N TYR A 178 5.19 16.10 1.93
CA TYR A 178 5.01 15.42 3.21
C TYR A 178 3.53 15.10 3.48
N LEU A 179 2.63 16.05 3.27
CA LEU A 179 1.19 15.83 3.44
C LEU A 179 0.68 14.70 2.52
N ASN A 180 1.30 14.52 1.37
CA ASN A 180 0.98 13.46 0.40
C ASN A 180 1.84 12.19 0.56
N SER A 181 2.65 12.10 1.61
CA SER A 181 3.48 10.92 1.84
C SER A 181 2.80 9.88 2.73
N TYR A 182 3.30 8.64 2.65
CA TYR A 182 2.90 7.55 3.54
C TYR A 182 3.37 7.76 4.97
N VAL A 183 4.41 8.59 5.17
CA VAL A 183 5.01 8.88 6.48
C VAL A 183 4.12 9.78 7.35
N ASN A 184 3.15 10.44 6.74
CA ASN A 184 2.25 11.35 7.46
C ASN A 184 1.29 10.58 8.39
N PRO A 185 1.26 10.86 9.71
CA PRO A 185 0.33 10.23 10.65
C PRO A 185 -1.15 10.38 10.30
N LEU A 186 -1.53 11.48 9.62
CA LEU A 186 -2.90 11.67 9.15
C LEU A 186 -3.32 10.57 8.19
N THR A 187 -2.38 10.10 7.36
CA THR A 187 -2.61 8.98 6.44
C THR A 187 -2.95 7.69 7.19
N THR A 188 -2.26 7.41 8.30
CA THR A 188 -2.55 6.26 9.17
C THR A 188 -3.95 6.36 9.80
N LEU A 189 -4.31 7.53 10.34
CA LEU A 189 -5.63 7.75 10.95
C LEU A 189 -6.77 7.67 9.92
N MET A 190 -6.59 8.27 8.74
CA MET A 190 -7.56 8.18 7.65
C MET A 190 -7.75 6.72 7.20
N SER A 191 -6.66 5.95 7.10
CA SER A 191 -6.71 4.52 6.75
C SER A 191 -7.46 3.70 7.79
N ALA A 192 -7.27 4.00 9.08
CA ALA A 192 -8.05 3.39 10.17
C ALA A 192 -9.55 3.66 10.00
N CYS A 193 -9.94 4.91 9.76
CA CYS A 193 -11.34 5.29 9.59
C CYS A 193 -11.97 4.63 8.36
N ILE A 194 -11.26 4.60 7.21
CA ILE A 194 -11.71 3.95 5.99
C ILE A 194 -11.92 2.45 6.23
N PHE A 195 -10.94 1.78 6.82
CA PHE A 195 -11.05 0.36 7.15
C PHE A 195 -12.26 0.07 8.06
N ILE A 196 -12.42 0.84 9.15
CA ILE A 196 -13.55 0.68 10.08
C ILE A 196 -14.88 0.90 9.35
N GLY A 197 -14.99 1.93 8.51
CA GLY A 197 -16.18 2.19 7.70
C GLY A 197 -16.50 1.03 6.77
N CYS A 198 -15.50 0.54 6.02
CA CYS A 198 -15.67 -0.59 5.11
C CYS A 198 -16.00 -1.90 5.85
N SER A 199 -15.45 -2.10 7.05
CA SER A 199 -15.71 -3.30 7.86
C SER A 199 -17.15 -3.43 8.36
N LYS A 200 -17.92 -2.34 8.30
CA LYS A 200 -19.36 -2.33 8.63
C LYS A 200 -20.27 -2.70 7.47
N LEU A 201 -19.70 -2.74 6.26
CA LEU A 201 -20.46 -3.13 5.07
C LEU A 201 -20.58 -4.67 5.06
N SER A 202 -21.80 -5.15 5.15
CA SER A 202 -22.11 -6.59 5.06
C SER A 202 -22.60 -6.92 3.66
N PHE A 203 -21.68 -7.13 2.73
CA PHE A 203 -22.02 -7.67 1.42
C PHE A 203 -21.05 -8.79 1.04
N ASN A 204 -21.56 -9.76 0.30
CA ASN A 204 -20.74 -10.82 -0.28
C ASN A 204 -20.91 -10.79 -1.81
N SER A 205 -19.84 -10.47 -2.51
CA SER A 205 -19.83 -10.44 -3.97
C SER A 205 -18.68 -11.26 -4.49
N THR A 206 -18.99 -12.32 -5.23
CA THR A 206 -18.00 -13.17 -5.88
C THR A 206 -17.09 -12.36 -6.81
N THR A 207 -17.66 -11.41 -7.55
CA THR A 207 -16.92 -10.54 -8.47
C THR A 207 -15.92 -9.65 -7.72
N ILE A 208 -16.34 -9.00 -6.63
CA ILE A 208 -15.44 -8.15 -5.83
C ILE A 208 -14.35 -9.00 -5.19
N ASN A 209 -14.68 -10.17 -4.65
CA ASN A 209 -13.70 -11.08 -4.07
C ASN A 209 -12.69 -11.57 -5.12
N TRP A 210 -13.15 -11.87 -6.33
CA TRP A 210 -12.29 -12.27 -7.45
C TRP A 210 -11.34 -11.14 -7.88
N LEU A 211 -11.82 -9.92 -8.00
CA LEU A 211 -11.01 -8.74 -8.31
C LEU A 211 -10.00 -8.44 -7.20
N SER A 212 -10.45 -8.40 -5.96
CA SER A 212 -9.61 -8.05 -4.81
C SER A 212 -8.50 -9.06 -4.55
N ALA A 213 -8.70 -10.33 -4.91
CA ALA A 213 -7.68 -11.36 -4.78
C ALA A 213 -6.44 -11.12 -5.64
N SER A 214 -6.51 -10.22 -6.63
CA SER A 214 -5.39 -9.85 -7.51
C SER A 214 -4.85 -8.43 -7.24
N SER A 215 -5.28 -7.75 -6.18
CA SER A 215 -4.87 -6.37 -5.86
C SER A 215 -3.35 -6.22 -5.71
N LEU A 216 -2.67 -7.22 -5.13
CA LEU A 216 -1.22 -7.21 -5.00
C LEU A 216 -0.53 -7.33 -6.36
N ALA A 217 -1.06 -8.13 -7.27
CA ALA A 217 -0.57 -8.25 -8.64
C ALA A 217 -0.72 -6.93 -9.41
N VAL A 218 -1.84 -6.23 -9.22
CA VAL A 218 -2.05 -4.90 -9.80
C VAL A 218 -0.99 -3.93 -9.32
N TYR A 219 -0.70 -3.90 -8.02
CA TYR A 219 0.39 -3.09 -7.47
C TYR A 219 1.74 -3.43 -8.09
N LEU A 220 2.11 -4.72 -8.13
CA LEU A 220 3.40 -5.16 -8.67
C LEU A 220 3.56 -4.82 -10.16
N CYS A 221 2.49 -4.92 -10.94
CA CYS A 221 2.50 -4.56 -12.35
C CYS A 221 2.59 -3.04 -12.57
N SER A 222 1.73 -2.26 -11.90
CA SER A 222 1.65 -0.82 -12.10
C SER A 222 2.91 -0.07 -11.62
N GLU A 223 3.52 -0.52 -10.52
CA GLU A 223 4.75 0.07 -9.98
C GLU A 223 6.02 -0.56 -10.58
N SER A 224 5.89 -1.52 -11.51
CA SER A 224 7.04 -2.08 -12.20
C SER A 224 7.65 -1.09 -13.20
N PRO A 225 8.94 -1.22 -13.59
CA PRO A 225 9.54 -0.40 -14.63
C PRO A 225 8.75 -0.41 -15.93
N PHE A 226 8.29 -1.59 -16.33
CA PHE A 226 7.43 -1.75 -17.51
C PHE A 226 6.12 -0.98 -17.36
N GLY A 227 5.43 -1.10 -16.21
CA GLY A 227 4.21 -0.37 -15.93
C GLY A 227 4.42 1.15 -15.97
N GLN A 228 5.47 1.65 -15.31
CA GLN A 228 5.81 3.07 -15.32
C GLN A 228 6.12 3.57 -16.74
N MET A 229 6.98 2.88 -17.49
CA MET A 229 7.28 3.25 -18.87
C MET A 229 6.06 3.20 -19.78
N PHE A 230 5.17 2.22 -19.58
CA PHE A 230 3.91 2.12 -20.30
C PHE A 230 3.02 3.33 -20.01
N PHE A 231 2.83 3.69 -18.75
CA PHE A 231 2.05 4.86 -18.37
C PHE A 231 2.68 6.15 -18.88
N ASP A 232 3.97 6.34 -18.75
CA ASP A 232 4.68 7.54 -19.21
C ASP A 232 4.62 7.71 -20.73
N SER A 233 4.60 6.60 -21.50
CA SER A 233 4.53 6.66 -22.96
C SER A 233 3.12 6.84 -23.52
N TRP A 234 2.11 6.29 -22.87
CA TRP A 234 0.73 6.29 -23.37
C TRP A 234 -0.13 7.43 -22.80
N PHE A 235 0.05 7.76 -21.54
CA PHE A 235 -0.79 8.74 -20.86
C PHE A 235 -0.66 10.19 -21.36
N PRO A 236 0.52 10.71 -21.76
CA PRO A 236 0.64 12.06 -22.27
C PRO A 236 -0.10 12.32 -23.60
N HIS A 237 -0.37 11.24 -24.37
CA HIS A 237 -1.01 11.34 -25.69
C HIS A 237 -2.54 11.29 -25.65
N ILE A 238 -3.13 11.07 -24.48
CA ILE A 238 -4.58 10.99 -24.31
C ILE A 238 -5.04 12.27 -23.65
N GLU A 239 -5.98 13.00 -24.27
CA GLU A 239 -6.70 14.07 -23.62
C GLU A 239 -7.58 13.52 -22.49
N TRP A 240 -6.99 13.48 -21.28
CA TRP A 240 -7.63 12.92 -20.11
C TRP A 240 -8.64 13.87 -19.52
N ASN A 241 -9.91 13.60 -19.73
CA ASN A 241 -10.93 14.04 -18.78
C ASN A 241 -11.03 13.00 -17.62
N PHE A 242 -11.67 13.39 -16.53
CA PHE A 242 -11.82 12.56 -15.34
C PHE A 242 -12.45 11.18 -15.64
N LEU A 243 -13.38 11.13 -16.60
CA LEU A 243 -14.05 9.90 -17.00
C LEU A 243 -13.10 8.93 -17.72
N HIS A 244 -12.31 9.42 -18.67
CA HIS A 244 -11.31 8.60 -19.38
C HIS A 244 -10.27 8.03 -18.42
N PHE A 245 -9.84 8.83 -17.42
CA PHE A 245 -8.93 8.35 -16.38
C PHE A 245 -9.52 7.18 -15.58
N ILE A 246 -10.79 7.28 -15.14
CA ILE A 246 -11.46 6.20 -14.40
C ILE A 246 -11.60 4.94 -15.25
N ILE A 247 -12.06 5.08 -16.50
CA ILE A 247 -12.23 3.95 -17.42
C ILE A 247 -10.87 3.26 -17.67
N GLY A 248 -9.83 4.05 -17.92
CA GLY A 248 -8.46 3.54 -18.11
C GLY A 248 -7.94 2.79 -16.88
N ALA A 249 -8.12 3.33 -15.69
CA ALA A 249 -7.72 2.67 -14.44
C ALA A 249 -8.46 1.35 -14.22
N ILE A 250 -9.78 1.32 -14.48
CA ILE A 250 -10.59 0.09 -14.40
C ILE A 250 -10.13 -0.94 -15.42
N ALA A 251 -9.88 -0.54 -16.67
CA ALA A 251 -9.42 -1.42 -17.73
C ALA A 251 -8.06 -2.04 -17.38
N VAL A 252 -7.10 -1.25 -16.95
CA VAL A 252 -5.77 -1.72 -16.50
C VAL A 252 -5.90 -2.69 -15.33
N TYR A 253 -6.70 -2.35 -14.33
CA TYR A 253 -6.94 -3.24 -13.19
C TYR A 253 -7.49 -4.59 -13.64
N PHE A 254 -8.47 -4.58 -14.55
CA PHE A 254 -9.11 -5.79 -15.06
C PHE A 254 -8.14 -6.65 -15.88
N CYS A 255 -7.37 -6.06 -16.78
CA CYS A 255 -6.35 -6.75 -17.57
C CYS A 255 -5.31 -7.44 -16.67
N ILE A 256 -4.78 -6.74 -15.68
CA ILE A 256 -3.80 -7.33 -14.75
C ILE A 256 -4.45 -8.44 -13.92
N THR A 257 -5.71 -8.28 -13.52
CA THR A 257 -6.44 -9.33 -12.79
C THR A 257 -6.53 -10.61 -13.64
N ILE A 258 -6.84 -10.52 -14.93
CA ILE A 258 -6.86 -11.68 -15.83
C ILE A 258 -5.48 -12.36 -15.88
N ILE A 259 -4.40 -11.60 -16.06
CA ILE A 259 -3.03 -12.13 -16.08
C ILE A 259 -2.72 -12.87 -14.78
N ASP A 260 -3.10 -12.30 -13.63
CA ASP A 260 -2.88 -12.93 -12.33
C ASP A 260 -3.68 -14.21 -12.12
N GLN A 261 -4.91 -14.27 -12.64
CA GLN A 261 -5.72 -15.51 -12.60
C GLN A 261 -5.10 -16.62 -13.45
N ILE A 262 -4.56 -16.28 -14.63
CA ILE A 262 -3.82 -17.23 -15.47
C ILE A 262 -2.58 -17.73 -14.70
N ARG A 263 -1.79 -16.84 -14.09
CA ARG A 263 -0.65 -17.21 -13.25
C ARG A 263 -1.06 -18.18 -12.13
N LYS A 264 -2.14 -17.89 -11.40
CA LYS A 264 -2.65 -18.74 -10.31
C LYS A 264 -3.04 -20.12 -10.82
N SER A 265 -3.69 -20.20 -11.98
CA SER A 265 -4.06 -21.47 -12.60
C SER A 265 -2.83 -22.32 -12.95
N ILE A 266 -1.81 -21.70 -13.55
CA ILE A 266 -0.55 -22.39 -13.90
C ILE A 266 0.17 -22.89 -12.63
N THR A 267 0.31 -22.04 -11.62
CA THR A 267 0.98 -22.41 -10.37
C THR A 267 0.24 -23.50 -9.62
N HIS A 268 -1.09 -23.46 -9.58
CA HIS A 268 -1.91 -24.52 -8.98
C HIS A 268 -1.71 -25.87 -9.68
N ASN A 269 -1.74 -25.89 -11.00
CA ASN A 269 -1.54 -27.11 -11.78
C ASN A 269 -0.12 -27.71 -11.59
N LEU A 270 0.91 -26.85 -11.48
CA LEU A 270 2.28 -27.30 -11.24
C LEU A 270 2.46 -27.92 -9.84
N ILE A 271 1.75 -27.40 -8.83
CA ILE A 271 1.79 -27.93 -7.46
C ILE A 271 1.01 -29.23 -7.38
N VAL A 272 -0.18 -29.30 -7.95
CA VAL A 272 -1.03 -30.52 -7.93
C VAL A 272 -0.36 -31.68 -8.68
N ASN A 273 0.31 -31.40 -9.81
CA ASN A 273 1.03 -32.43 -10.57
C ASN A 273 2.32 -32.93 -9.89
N LYS A 274 2.89 -32.18 -8.92
CA LYS A 274 4.03 -32.65 -8.12
C LYS A 274 3.64 -33.48 -6.90
N LEU A 275 2.37 -33.48 -6.54
CA LEU A 275 1.83 -34.23 -5.39
C LEU A 275 1.13 -35.54 -5.82
N LYS A 276 1.03 -35.80 -7.12
CA LYS A 276 0.68 -37.10 -7.73
C LYS A 276 1.94 -37.85 -8.16
#